data_8b7b99ca8b336ce5e9861b5dbac5416a
#
_entry.id   8b7b99ca8b336ce5e9861b5dbac5416a
#
_cell.length_a   1.000
_cell.length_b   1.000
_cell.length_c   1.000
_cell.angle_alpha   90.00
_cell.angle_beta   90.00
_cell.angle_gamma   90.00
#
_symmetry.space_group_name_H-M   'P 1'
#
loop_
_entity.id
_entity.type
_entity.pdbx_description
1 polymer ?
#
loop_
_entity_poly.entity_id
_entity_poly.type
_entity_poly.pdbx_seq_one_letter_code
_entity_poly.pdbx_strand_id
1 'polypeptide(L)'
;MDEFCNLTPGFDSDAIRDAMEYAADCHLGTNHKYDTHPYTIHLKMVYDFGCKHAHLLNADEVETALAACWTHDTIEDTRQTYNDVKKRCGEAVAEAVYAVTNEKGRTRAERANKKYYNGIRENEIATFVKLCDRLANATYSLNNNQRMLDTYRNEMPHFCQAIYNERFKPMFDELGKI
;
A
#
# COMPACT_ATOMS: atom_id res chain seq x y z
N MET A 1 6.70 -14.44 -14.98
CA MET A 1 6.56 -13.17 -14.25
C MET A 1 5.66 -12.28 -15.07
N ASP A 2 4.69 -11.64 -14.45
CA ASP A 2 3.71 -10.76 -15.07
C ASP A 2 4.41 -9.49 -15.62
N GLU A 3 3.86 -8.86 -16.68
CA GLU A 3 4.41 -7.64 -17.29
C GLU A 3 4.50 -6.44 -16.31
N PHE A 4 3.71 -6.48 -15.23
CA PHE A 4 3.73 -5.47 -14.16
C PHE A 4 4.81 -5.70 -13.10
N CYS A 5 5.48 -6.86 -13.07
CA CYS A 5 6.55 -7.16 -12.14
C CYS A 5 7.89 -6.58 -12.62
N ASN A 6 8.04 -5.26 -12.50
CA ASN A 6 9.29 -4.56 -12.81
C ASN A 6 9.61 -3.51 -11.74
N LEU A 7 10.88 -3.22 -11.56
CA LEU A 7 11.39 -2.29 -10.56
C LEU A 7 11.89 -1.00 -11.23
N THR A 8 11.76 0.10 -10.51
CA THR A 8 12.28 1.40 -10.94
C THR A 8 13.79 1.45 -10.72
N PRO A 9 14.61 1.83 -11.74
CA PRO A 9 16.05 1.98 -11.57
C PRO A 9 16.41 2.85 -10.37
N GLY A 10 17.37 2.38 -9.55
CA GLY A 10 17.77 3.05 -8.31
C GLY A 10 16.95 2.65 -7.08
N PHE A 11 15.86 1.87 -7.26
CA PHE A 11 15.01 1.32 -6.21
C PHE A 11 14.82 -0.20 -6.41
N ASP A 12 15.85 -0.89 -6.86
CA ASP A 12 15.81 -2.27 -7.35
C ASP A 12 16.73 -3.23 -6.55
N SER A 13 16.84 -3.00 -5.23
CA SER A 13 17.59 -3.89 -4.33
C SER A 13 17.03 -5.31 -4.33
N ASP A 14 17.84 -6.27 -3.91
CA ASP A 14 17.44 -7.69 -3.82
C ASP A 14 16.24 -7.86 -2.87
N ALA A 15 16.20 -7.11 -1.76
CA ALA A 15 15.09 -7.16 -0.81
C ALA A 15 13.76 -6.66 -1.42
N ILE A 16 13.81 -5.59 -2.22
CA ILE A 16 12.62 -5.08 -2.93
C ILE A 16 12.18 -6.07 -4.01
N ARG A 17 13.13 -6.67 -4.74
CA ARG A 17 12.86 -7.69 -5.75
C ARG A 17 12.20 -8.93 -5.14
N ASP A 18 12.74 -9.42 -4.03
CA ASP A 18 12.19 -10.54 -3.27
C ASP A 18 10.75 -10.27 -2.79
N ALA A 19 10.48 -9.06 -2.30
CA ALA A 19 9.15 -8.64 -1.87
C ALA A 19 8.16 -8.58 -3.04
N MET A 20 8.60 -8.06 -4.20
CA MET A 20 7.81 -8.01 -5.44
C MET A 20 7.42 -9.41 -5.89
N GLU A 21 8.41 -10.32 -6.02
CA GLU A 21 8.17 -11.69 -6.48
C GLU A 21 7.24 -12.44 -5.52
N TYR A 22 7.49 -12.31 -4.21
CA TYR A 22 6.65 -12.92 -3.19
C TYR A 22 5.19 -12.44 -3.26
N ALA A 23 4.96 -11.15 -3.32
CA ALA A 23 3.62 -10.59 -3.40
C ALA A 23 2.91 -11.00 -4.70
N ALA A 24 3.60 -10.96 -5.84
CA ALA A 24 3.06 -11.39 -7.12
C ALA A 24 2.61 -12.86 -7.09
N ASP A 25 3.44 -13.76 -6.56
CA ASP A 25 3.12 -15.18 -6.44
C ASP A 25 1.93 -15.42 -5.50
N CYS A 26 1.83 -14.70 -4.37
CA CYS A 26 0.72 -14.81 -3.43
C CYS A 26 -0.62 -14.42 -4.06
N HIS A 27 -0.68 -13.29 -4.76
CA HIS A 27 -1.89 -12.82 -5.42
C HIS A 27 -2.27 -13.68 -6.64
N LEU A 28 -1.28 -14.14 -7.41
CA LEU A 28 -1.49 -15.08 -8.50
C LEU A 28 -2.05 -16.41 -8.00
N GLY A 29 -1.51 -16.93 -6.90
CA GLY A 29 -1.96 -18.19 -6.27
C GLY A 29 -3.39 -18.15 -5.76
N THR A 30 -3.97 -16.99 -5.51
CA THR A 30 -5.38 -16.77 -5.16
C THR A 30 -6.25 -16.30 -6.33
N ASN A 31 -5.66 -16.17 -7.53
CA ASN A 31 -6.31 -15.57 -8.72
C ASN A 31 -6.94 -14.19 -8.44
N HIS A 32 -6.29 -13.41 -7.56
CA HIS A 32 -6.76 -12.09 -7.19
C HIS A 32 -6.59 -11.12 -8.37
N LYS A 33 -7.62 -10.29 -8.60
CA LYS A 33 -7.68 -9.35 -9.71
C LYS A 33 -7.89 -7.94 -9.19
N TYR A 34 -7.28 -6.98 -9.91
CA TYR A 34 -7.60 -5.57 -9.80
C TYR A 34 -8.37 -5.16 -11.04
N ASP A 35 -9.70 -5.01 -10.88
CA ASP A 35 -10.62 -4.90 -12.02
C ASP A 35 -10.49 -6.13 -12.95
N THR A 36 -10.12 -5.95 -14.20
CA THR A 36 -9.90 -7.03 -15.17
C THR A 36 -8.45 -7.51 -15.27
N HIS A 37 -7.52 -6.82 -14.58
CA HIS A 37 -6.08 -7.07 -14.64
C HIS A 37 -5.59 -7.98 -13.51
N PRO A 38 -4.40 -8.60 -13.64
CA PRO A 38 -3.69 -9.17 -12.51
C PRO A 38 -3.54 -8.15 -11.38
N TYR A 39 -3.60 -8.59 -10.12
CA TYR A 39 -3.51 -7.67 -8.99
C TYR A 39 -2.15 -6.94 -8.90
N THR A 40 -1.12 -7.50 -9.52
CA THR A 40 0.21 -6.91 -9.65
C THR A 40 0.22 -5.51 -10.26
N ILE A 41 -0.78 -5.14 -11.07
CA ILE A 41 -0.92 -3.76 -11.57
C ILE A 41 -1.11 -2.77 -10.40
N HIS A 42 -1.94 -3.13 -9.42
CA HIS A 42 -2.15 -2.29 -8.23
C HIS A 42 -0.89 -2.22 -7.37
N LEU A 43 -0.27 -3.36 -7.09
CA LEU A 43 0.99 -3.40 -6.33
C LEU A 43 2.07 -2.54 -6.97
N LYS A 44 2.20 -2.60 -8.31
CA LYS A 44 3.13 -1.76 -9.05
C LYS A 44 2.81 -0.28 -8.94
N MET A 45 1.54 0.11 -9.04
CA MET A 45 1.14 1.51 -8.87
C MET A 45 1.47 2.03 -7.47
N VAL A 46 1.24 1.23 -6.43
CA VAL A 46 1.57 1.60 -5.04
C VAL A 46 3.07 1.76 -4.86
N TYR A 47 3.86 0.83 -5.40
CA TYR A 47 5.33 0.91 -5.42
C TYR A 47 5.83 2.14 -6.19
N ASP A 48 5.24 2.48 -7.35
CA ASP A 48 5.64 3.66 -8.14
C ASP A 48 5.37 4.97 -7.39
N PHE A 49 4.25 5.07 -6.67
CA PHE A 49 4.02 6.20 -5.76
C PHE A 49 5.03 6.20 -4.61
N GLY A 50 5.42 5.03 -4.11
CA GLY A 50 6.51 4.90 -3.14
C GLY A 50 7.83 5.45 -3.66
N CYS A 51 8.26 5.06 -4.86
CA CYS A 51 9.46 5.59 -5.50
C CYS A 51 9.40 7.11 -5.71
N LYS A 52 8.25 7.62 -6.18
CA LYS A 52 8.03 9.06 -6.40
C LYS A 52 8.23 9.88 -5.12
N HIS A 53 7.78 9.36 -3.99
CA HIS A 53 7.81 10.05 -2.70
C HIS A 53 8.92 9.57 -1.76
N ALA A 54 9.83 8.70 -2.21
CA ALA A 54 10.91 8.13 -1.40
C ALA A 54 11.81 9.21 -0.76
N HIS A 55 11.89 10.39 -1.38
CA HIS A 55 12.64 11.55 -0.85
C HIS A 55 12.10 12.10 0.48
N LEU A 56 10.88 11.70 0.89
CA LEU A 56 10.28 12.05 2.18
C LEU A 56 10.70 11.08 3.31
N LEU A 57 11.35 9.97 2.97
CA LEU A 57 11.82 8.96 3.90
C LEU A 57 13.30 9.18 4.26
N ASN A 58 13.75 8.66 5.42
CA ASN A 58 15.15 8.52 5.70
C ASN A 58 15.76 7.40 4.83
N ALA A 59 17.06 7.48 4.57
CA ALA A 59 17.72 6.52 3.66
C ALA A 59 17.57 5.06 4.11
N ASP A 60 17.55 4.80 5.41
CA ASP A 60 17.40 3.49 6.03
C ASP A 60 15.95 2.97 6.03
N GLU A 61 14.97 3.83 5.77
CA GLU A 61 13.55 3.46 5.68
C GLU A 61 13.10 3.08 4.27
N VAL A 62 13.80 3.58 3.24
CA VAL A 62 13.37 3.48 1.83
C VAL A 62 13.16 2.05 1.39
N GLU A 63 14.12 1.16 1.64
CA GLU A 63 14.02 -0.24 1.23
C GLU A 63 12.82 -0.93 1.89
N THR A 64 12.65 -0.75 3.21
CA THR A 64 11.52 -1.31 3.98
C THR A 64 10.19 -0.78 3.46
N ALA A 65 10.07 0.51 3.20
CA ALA A 65 8.83 1.14 2.73
C ALA A 65 8.45 0.64 1.32
N LEU A 66 9.42 0.52 0.41
CA LEU A 66 9.17 0.05 -0.95
C LEU A 66 8.85 -1.45 -0.99
N ALA A 67 9.49 -2.27 -0.18
CA ALA A 67 9.12 -3.67 0.01
C ALA A 67 7.71 -3.80 0.59
N ALA A 68 7.33 -2.95 1.55
CA ALA A 68 5.99 -2.90 2.11
C ALA A 68 4.95 -2.41 1.09
N CYS A 69 5.29 -1.50 0.17
CA CYS A 69 4.41 -1.11 -0.94
C CYS A 69 4.05 -2.30 -1.83
N TRP A 70 5.00 -3.20 -2.13
CA TRP A 70 4.71 -4.43 -2.88
C TRP A 70 3.85 -5.42 -2.10
N THR A 71 4.04 -5.54 -0.79
CA THR A 71 3.44 -6.60 0.03
C THR A 71 2.21 -6.16 0.83
N HIS A 72 1.78 -4.88 0.73
CA HIS A 72 0.80 -4.26 1.62
C HIS A 72 -0.53 -5.01 1.74
N ASP A 73 -1.03 -5.60 0.67
CA ASP A 73 -2.30 -6.34 0.62
C ASP A 73 -2.14 -7.86 0.77
N THR A 74 -0.90 -8.35 0.95
CA THR A 74 -0.63 -9.80 0.99
C THR A 74 -1.36 -10.49 2.15
N ILE A 75 -1.42 -9.89 3.34
CA ILE A 75 -2.15 -10.46 4.50
C ILE A 75 -3.66 -10.33 4.32
N GLU A 76 -4.14 -9.21 3.76
CA GLU A 76 -5.58 -8.94 3.64
C GLU A 76 -6.25 -9.83 2.59
N ASP A 77 -5.62 -9.96 1.44
CA ASP A 77 -6.25 -10.49 0.23
C ASP A 77 -5.74 -11.87 -0.21
N THR A 78 -4.75 -12.43 0.50
CA THR A 78 -4.23 -13.75 0.19
C THR A 78 -4.32 -14.71 1.40
N ARG A 79 -3.65 -15.86 1.32
CA ARG A 79 -3.63 -16.83 2.43
C ARG A 79 -2.44 -16.64 3.36
N GLN A 80 -1.73 -15.53 3.23
CA GLN A 80 -0.53 -15.27 4.02
C GLN A 80 -0.88 -14.64 5.37
N THR A 81 0.00 -14.87 6.32
CA THR A 81 -0.09 -14.33 7.68
C THR A 81 1.04 -13.33 7.94
N TYR A 82 0.98 -12.61 9.06
CA TYR A 82 2.09 -11.79 9.54
C TYR A 82 3.42 -12.56 9.57
N ASN A 83 3.39 -13.82 10.06
CA ASN A 83 4.61 -14.63 10.17
C ASN A 83 5.18 -15.02 8.81
N ASP A 84 4.35 -15.20 7.78
CA ASP A 84 4.80 -15.49 6.43
C ASP A 84 5.51 -14.29 5.82
N VAL A 85 4.92 -13.09 5.95
CA VAL A 85 5.55 -11.84 5.51
C VAL A 85 6.85 -11.58 6.28
N LYS A 86 6.84 -11.74 7.62
CA LYS A 86 8.04 -11.59 8.46
C LYS A 86 9.17 -12.52 8.04
N LYS A 87 8.86 -13.79 7.75
CA LYS A 87 9.83 -14.77 7.30
C LYS A 87 10.44 -14.42 5.94
N ARG A 88 9.65 -13.85 5.04
CA ARG A 88 10.07 -13.57 3.66
C ARG A 88 10.73 -12.19 3.51
N CYS A 89 10.16 -11.17 4.14
CA CYS A 89 10.52 -9.77 3.92
C CYS A 89 11.12 -9.07 5.16
N GLY A 90 11.19 -9.76 6.29
CA GLY A 90 11.70 -9.19 7.54
C GLY A 90 10.60 -8.57 8.42
N GLU A 91 10.97 -8.30 9.69
CA GLU A 91 10.02 -7.85 10.72
C GLU A 91 9.49 -6.46 10.43
N ALA A 92 10.34 -5.51 10.04
CA ALA A 92 9.93 -4.12 9.79
C ALA A 92 8.89 -4.02 8.64
N VAL A 93 9.05 -4.81 7.58
CA VAL A 93 8.07 -4.92 6.49
C VAL A 93 6.77 -5.54 7.01
N ALA A 94 6.86 -6.64 7.78
CA ALA A 94 5.67 -7.31 8.30
C ALA A 94 4.85 -6.42 9.26
N GLU A 95 5.50 -5.61 10.11
CA GLU A 95 4.84 -4.63 10.98
C GLU A 95 4.09 -3.57 10.17
N ALA A 96 4.72 -3.02 9.12
CA ALA A 96 4.07 -2.04 8.25
C ALA A 96 2.86 -2.64 7.51
N VAL A 97 3.02 -3.85 6.94
CA VAL A 97 1.95 -4.56 6.23
C VAL A 97 0.80 -4.91 7.18
N TYR A 98 1.11 -5.39 8.39
CA TYR A 98 0.09 -5.69 9.39
C TYR A 98 -0.70 -4.44 9.81
N ALA A 99 -0.02 -3.32 10.00
CA ALA A 99 -0.64 -2.05 10.36
C ALA A 99 -1.61 -1.53 9.28
N VAL A 100 -1.32 -1.77 7.99
CA VAL A 100 -2.21 -1.36 6.88
C VAL A 100 -3.28 -2.39 6.53
N THR A 101 -3.21 -3.60 7.10
CA THR A 101 -4.23 -4.66 6.93
C THR A 101 -5.51 -4.26 7.66
N ASN A 102 -6.64 -4.23 6.96
CA ASN A 102 -7.94 -3.86 7.50
C ASN A 102 -8.40 -4.78 8.64
N GLU A 103 -9.12 -4.23 9.62
CA GLU A 103 -9.83 -5.03 10.61
C GLU A 103 -10.97 -5.84 9.97
N LYS A 104 -11.40 -6.89 10.65
CA LYS A 104 -12.55 -7.68 10.20
C LYS A 104 -13.85 -6.88 10.39
N GLY A 105 -14.71 -6.85 9.39
CA GLY A 105 -15.97 -6.12 9.45
C GLY A 105 -16.82 -6.35 8.19
N ARG A 106 -18.13 -6.10 8.30
CA ARG A 106 -19.08 -6.24 7.19
C ARG A 106 -19.07 -5.07 6.25
N THR A 107 -18.81 -3.88 6.79
CA THR A 107 -18.76 -2.62 6.02
C THR A 107 -17.36 -2.07 5.93
N ARG A 108 -17.12 -1.18 4.99
CA ARG A 108 -15.88 -0.44 4.85
C ARG A 108 -15.52 0.33 6.14
N ALA A 109 -16.50 1.00 6.74
CA ALA A 109 -16.31 1.77 7.98
C ALA A 109 -15.97 0.88 9.18
N GLU A 110 -16.56 -0.32 9.30
CA GLU A 110 -16.20 -1.27 10.34
C GLU A 110 -14.76 -1.78 10.19
N ARG A 111 -14.31 -2.01 8.96
CA ARG A 111 -12.94 -2.46 8.67
C ARG A 111 -11.91 -1.37 8.88
N ALA A 112 -12.18 -0.15 8.41
CA ALA A 112 -11.33 1.03 8.57
C ALA A 112 -11.75 1.83 9.82
N ASN A 113 -11.75 1.18 10.97
CA ASN A 113 -12.15 1.77 12.25
C ASN A 113 -11.02 2.53 12.96
N LYS A 114 -11.31 3.09 14.14
CA LYS A 114 -10.33 3.87 14.92
C LYS A 114 -9.07 3.07 15.27
N LYS A 115 -9.20 1.76 15.60
CA LYS A 115 -8.06 0.91 15.94
C LYS A 115 -7.13 0.76 14.74
N TYR A 116 -7.68 0.51 13.56
CA TYR A 116 -6.96 0.43 12.30
C TYR A 116 -6.16 1.72 12.01
N TYR A 117 -6.82 2.87 12.04
CA TYR A 117 -6.13 4.14 11.79
C TYR A 117 -5.10 4.51 12.86
N ASN A 118 -5.31 4.12 14.12
CA ASN A 118 -4.30 4.29 15.16
C ASN A 118 -3.04 3.47 14.86
N GLY A 119 -3.20 2.19 14.46
CA GLY A 119 -2.07 1.33 14.09
C GLY A 119 -1.24 1.92 12.95
N ILE A 120 -1.91 2.46 11.91
CA ILE A 120 -1.22 3.14 10.80
C ILE A 120 -0.44 4.35 11.31
N ARG A 121 -1.08 5.22 12.11
CA ARG A 121 -0.46 6.46 12.61
C ARG A 121 0.73 6.21 13.52
N GLU A 122 0.75 5.11 14.25
CA GLU A 122 1.84 4.73 15.17
C GLU A 122 3.06 4.14 14.42
N ASN A 123 2.92 3.84 13.11
CA ASN A 123 4.00 3.34 12.26
C ASN A 123 4.14 4.26 11.04
N GLU A 124 5.23 5.04 10.97
CA GLU A 124 5.44 6.01 9.88
C GLU A 124 5.55 5.35 8.50
N ILE A 125 6.17 4.15 8.43
CA ILE A 125 6.24 3.39 7.17
C ILE A 125 4.83 2.94 6.75
N ALA A 126 4.00 2.48 7.68
CA ALA A 126 2.61 2.13 7.39
C ALA A 126 1.80 3.35 6.92
N THR A 127 2.01 4.53 7.54
CA THR A 127 1.38 5.78 7.07
C THR A 127 1.79 6.10 5.64
N PHE A 128 3.08 6.01 5.32
CA PHE A 128 3.60 6.22 3.97
C PHE A 128 2.99 5.24 2.97
N VAL A 129 3.02 3.94 3.26
CA VAL A 129 2.44 2.88 2.41
C VAL A 129 0.95 3.10 2.19
N LYS A 130 0.19 3.47 3.25
CA LYS A 130 -1.25 3.73 3.11
C LYS A 130 -1.56 4.95 2.27
N LEU A 131 -0.70 5.96 2.28
CA LEU A 131 -0.81 7.11 1.38
C LEU A 131 -0.50 6.72 -0.08
N CYS A 132 0.52 5.89 -0.32
CA CYS A 132 0.82 5.35 -1.65
C CYS A 132 -0.35 4.54 -2.21
N ASP A 133 -0.93 3.65 -1.41
CA ASP A 133 -2.13 2.87 -1.76
C ASP A 133 -3.32 3.79 -2.10
N ARG A 134 -3.60 4.80 -1.28
CA ARG A 134 -4.70 5.73 -1.52
C ARG A 134 -4.49 6.54 -2.81
N LEU A 135 -3.26 7.01 -3.07
CA LEU A 135 -2.90 7.71 -4.31
C LEU A 135 -3.07 6.81 -5.53
N ALA A 136 -2.60 5.56 -5.46
CA ALA A 136 -2.75 4.58 -6.54
C ALA A 136 -4.23 4.32 -6.85
N ASN A 137 -5.03 4.02 -5.82
CA ASN A 137 -6.45 3.74 -5.96
C ASN A 137 -7.24 4.95 -6.50
N ALA A 138 -6.99 6.15 -5.99
CA ALA A 138 -7.68 7.36 -6.42
C ALA A 138 -7.31 7.73 -7.87
N THR A 139 -6.02 7.65 -8.23
CA THR A 139 -5.53 7.93 -9.59
C THR A 139 -6.09 6.93 -10.61
N TYR A 140 -6.13 5.63 -10.27
CA TYR A 140 -6.75 4.64 -11.13
C TYR A 140 -8.25 4.91 -11.32
N SER A 141 -8.94 5.21 -10.23
CA SER A 141 -10.38 5.45 -10.24
C SER A 141 -10.78 6.69 -11.03
N LEU A 142 -9.93 7.70 -11.09
CA LEU A 142 -10.15 8.92 -11.90
C LEU A 142 -10.43 8.60 -13.38
N ASN A 143 -9.77 7.57 -13.92
CA ASN A 143 -9.89 7.20 -15.32
C ASN A 143 -10.80 5.98 -15.57
N ASN A 144 -11.03 5.14 -14.55
CA ASN A 144 -11.62 3.82 -14.73
C ASN A 144 -12.88 3.57 -13.90
N ASN A 145 -13.10 4.30 -12.77
CA ASN A 145 -14.20 3.99 -11.85
C ASN A 145 -14.70 5.21 -11.07
N GLN A 146 -15.58 6.00 -11.71
CA GLN A 146 -16.14 7.21 -11.11
C GLN A 146 -16.78 6.98 -9.74
N ARG A 147 -17.50 5.85 -9.57
CA ARG A 147 -18.16 5.52 -8.30
C ARG A 147 -17.14 5.34 -7.15
N MET A 148 -16.02 4.69 -7.44
CA MET A 148 -14.97 4.52 -6.45
C MET A 148 -14.25 5.84 -6.16
N LEU A 149 -14.04 6.67 -7.18
CA LEU A 149 -13.48 8.00 -7.01
C LEU A 149 -14.33 8.85 -6.06
N ASP A 150 -15.66 8.86 -6.26
CA ASP A 150 -16.58 9.59 -5.40
C ASP A 150 -16.54 9.04 -3.95
N THR A 151 -16.40 7.72 -3.79
CA THR A 151 -16.21 7.11 -2.48
C THR A 151 -14.93 7.63 -1.81
N TYR A 152 -13.79 7.63 -2.51
CA TYR A 152 -12.53 8.13 -1.96
C TYR A 152 -12.58 9.62 -1.62
N ARG A 153 -13.23 10.44 -2.44
CA ARG A 153 -13.44 11.88 -2.16
C ARG A 153 -14.28 12.09 -0.91
N ASN A 154 -15.33 11.33 -0.74
CA ASN A 154 -16.19 11.41 0.45
C ASN A 154 -15.46 10.96 1.74
N GLU A 155 -14.57 9.97 1.64
CA GLU A 155 -13.76 9.49 2.76
C GLU A 155 -12.59 10.43 3.10
N MET A 156 -12.14 11.25 2.16
CA MET A 156 -10.92 12.05 2.24
C MET A 156 -10.76 12.86 3.53
N PRO A 157 -11.78 13.65 3.99
CA PRO A 157 -11.62 14.46 5.20
C PRO A 157 -11.31 13.61 6.42
N HIS A 158 -12.04 12.50 6.58
CA HIS A 158 -11.83 11.57 7.71
C HIS A 158 -10.49 10.85 7.59
N PHE A 159 -10.14 10.36 6.41
CA PHE A 159 -8.88 9.69 6.13
C PHE A 159 -7.68 10.57 6.47
N CYS A 160 -7.65 11.80 5.94
CA CYS A 160 -6.57 12.74 6.21
C CYS A 160 -6.48 13.06 7.71
N GLN A 161 -7.60 13.36 8.37
CA GLN A 161 -7.60 13.63 9.82
C GLN A 161 -7.07 12.45 10.64
N ALA A 162 -7.39 11.20 10.23
CA ALA A 162 -7.06 10.01 10.97
C ALA A 162 -5.56 9.66 10.97
N ILE A 163 -4.87 9.89 9.83
CA ILE A 163 -3.46 9.49 9.66
C ILE A 163 -2.51 10.65 9.31
N TYR A 164 -2.95 11.92 9.49
CA TYR A 164 -2.11 13.06 9.17
C TYR A 164 -0.74 12.99 9.84
N ASN A 165 0.30 13.18 9.04
CA ASN A 165 1.68 13.31 9.47
C ASN A 165 2.33 14.43 8.63
N GLU A 166 2.89 15.45 9.29
CA GLU A 166 3.49 16.63 8.64
C GLU A 166 4.61 16.25 7.67
N ARG A 167 5.37 15.19 7.98
CA ARG A 167 6.42 14.65 7.11
C ARG A 167 5.91 14.31 5.71
N PHE A 168 4.70 13.79 5.63
CA PHE A 168 4.07 13.35 4.39
C PHE A 168 3.07 14.36 3.79
N LYS A 169 3.12 15.62 4.26
CA LYS A 169 2.25 16.68 3.74
C LYS A 169 2.21 16.77 2.21
N PRO A 170 3.34 16.63 1.45
CA PRO A 170 3.29 16.66 -0.01
C PRO A 170 2.39 15.57 -0.62
N MET A 171 2.28 14.39 0.01
CA MET A 171 1.41 13.30 -0.44
C MET A 171 -0.08 13.64 -0.17
N PHE A 172 -0.39 14.23 0.97
CA PHE A 172 -1.75 14.72 1.26
C PHE A 172 -2.17 15.84 0.31
N ASP A 173 -1.25 16.77 -0.01
CA ASP A 173 -1.51 17.86 -0.97
C ASP A 173 -1.73 17.31 -2.40
N GLU A 174 -1.03 16.25 -2.80
CA GLU A 174 -1.26 15.56 -4.08
C GLU A 174 -2.62 14.87 -4.10
N LEU A 175 -2.95 14.14 -3.03
CA LEU A 175 -4.21 13.44 -2.89
C LEU A 175 -5.42 14.41 -2.94
N GLY A 176 -5.27 15.59 -2.38
CA GLY A 176 -6.31 16.65 -2.39
C GLY A 176 -6.56 17.26 -3.77
N LYS A 177 -5.74 16.94 -4.79
CA LYS A 177 -5.93 17.41 -6.18
C LYS A 177 -6.68 16.41 -7.06
N ILE A 178 -6.89 15.21 -6.58
CA ILE A 178 -7.62 14.14 -7.25
C ILE A 178 -9.11 14.20 -6.90
#